data_dd4d1466be95671f9241d3f2996bccb3
#
_entry.id   dd4d1466be95671f9241d3f2996bccb3
#
_cell.length_a   1.000
_cell.length_b   1.000
_cell.length_c   1.000
_cell.angle_alpha   90.00
_cell.angle_beta   90.00
_cell.angle_gamma   90.00
#
_symmetry.space_group_name_H-M   'P 1'
#
loop_
_entity.id
_entity.type
_entity.pdbx_description
1 polymer ?
#
loop_
_entity_poly.entity_id
_entity_poly.type
_entity_poly.pdbx_seq_one_letter_code
_entity_poly.pdbx_strand_id
1 'polypeptide(L)'
;MSYDNNCLYRMKARIIAVANHKGGVGKTTTTSSLGSILAQKGFKVLLIDLDAQANLTTSLTFSVDGATVYEAMTGKAETLPVITLNDHLHIVPASLTLAMADVELSSAIARERILADLLVKSKAVESYDFILFDCPPSLGLMTLNAFTASTDILIPLVAEVLPFKGLTMINDFVKMVQARLNPQAHVSGILITRWEASNLSRGIEKNLREALGDTVFRTKIRKNVRLAEAPLENANIVDYDPRSNGAKDYQSFAEEFLGRMRLEGKEAAL
;
A
#
# COMPACT_ATOMS: atom_id res chain seq x y z
N MET A 1 22.65 -17.92 -15.13
CA MET A 1 22.26 -16.51 -15.41
C MET A 1 22.23 -15.81 -14.06
N SER A 2 23.17 -14.91 -13.81
CA SER A 2 23.16 -14.07 -12.61
C SER A 2 21.94 -13.14 -12.72
N TYR A 3 20.95 -13.29 -11.86
CA TYR A 3 19.86 -12.34 -11.75
C TYR A 3 20.47 -11.01 -11.31
N ASP A 4 20.38 -10.03 -12.19
CA ASP A 4 20.90 -8.70 -11.93
C ASP A 4 20.00 -8.03 -10.88
N ASN A 5 20.38 -8.17 -9.61
CA ASN A 5 19.74 -7.47 -8.50
C ASN A 5 19.78 -5.93 -8.67
N ASN A 6 20.54 -5.44 -9.66
CA ASN A 6 20.73 -4.03 -9.95
C ASN A 6 19.55 -3.39 -10.69
N CYS A 7 18.60 -4.16 -11.24
CA CYS A 7 17.46 -3.57 -11.96
C CYS A 7 16.49 -2.84 -11.01
N LEU A 8 16.32 -3.32 -9.78
CA LEU A 8 15.55 -2.62 -8.74
C LEU A 8 16.22 -1.32 -8.25
N TYR A 9 17.53 -1.16 -8.45
CA TYR A 9 18.29 0.02 -8.00
C TYR A 9 18.18 1.23 -8.95
N ARG A 10 17.58 1.09 -10.13
CA ARG A 10 17.34 2.17 -11.10
C ARG A 10 15.87 2.57 -11.21
N MET A 11 15.05 2.20 -10.24
CA MET A 11 13.62 2.47 -10.28
C MET A 11 13.32 3.97 -10.24
N LYS A 12 12.55 4.45 -11.22
CA LYS A 12 11.94 5.78 -11.18
C LYS A 12 10.80 5.81 -10.17
N ALA A 13 10.01 4.73 -10.11
CA ALA A 13 8.84 4.64 -9.24
C ALA A 13 9.20 4.40 -7.77
N ARG A 14 8.55 5.12 -6.86
CA ARG A 14 8.48 4.77 -5.43
C ARG A 14 7.40 3.70 -5.25
N ILE A 15 7.75 2.57 -4.65
CA ILE A 15 6.85 1.42 -4.51
C ILE A 15 6.51 1.24 -3.04
N ILE A 16 5.23 1.42 -2.69
CA ILE A 16 4.74 1.47 -1.32
C ILE A 16 3.78 0.31 -1.06
N ALA A 17 4.10 -0.58 -0.10
CA ALA A 17 3.15 -1.55 0.41
C ALA A 17 2.38 -0.97 1.59
N VAL A 18 1.07 -0.85 1.47
CA VAL A 18 0.18 -0.44 2.56
C VAL A 18 -0.29 -1.71 3.28
N ALA A 19 0.28 -2.01 4.43
CA ALA A 19 0.13 -3.31 5.06
C ALA A 19 -0.13 -3.24 6.56
N ASN A 20 -0.98 -4.13 7.05
CA ASN A 20 -1.14 -4.47 8.45
C ASN A 20 -1.84 -5.84 8.52
N HIS A 21 -1.41 -6.70 9.47
CA HIS A 21 -2.00 -8.02 9.69
C HIS A 21 -3.45 -7.95 10.24
N LYS A 22 -3.87 -6.80 10.76
CA LYS A 22 -5.21 -6.58 11.31
C LYS A 22 -6.16 -6.07 10.22
N GLY A 23 -7.37 -6.64 10.16
CA GLY A 23 -8.45 -6.14 9.31
C GLY A 23 -9.05 -4.83 9.84
N GLY A 24 -9.63 -4.00 8.95
CA GLY A 24 -10.38 -2.80 9.33
C GLY A 24 -9.54 -1.62 9.85
N VAL A 25 -8.22 -1.66 9.67
CA VAL A 25 -7.33 -0.55 10.09
C VAL A 25 -7.19 0.55 9.03
N GLY A 26 -7.91 0.47 7.92
CA GLY A 26 -7.92 1.48 6.87
C GLY A 26 -6.81 1.33 5.82
N LYS A 27 -6.30 0.13 5.55
CA LYS A 27 -5.32 -0.13 4.47
C LYS A 27 -5.88 0.36 3.13
N THR A 28 -6.97 -0.23 2.68
CA THR A 28 -7.65 0.11 1.42
C THR A 28 -8.00 1.59 1.32
N THR A 29 -8.57 2.16 2.39
CA THR A 29 -8.90 3.60 2.44
C THR A 29 -7.64 4.46 2.32
N THR A 30 -6.54 4.06 2.95
CA THR A 30 -5.26 4.78 2.84
C THR A 30 -4.68 4.66 1.43
N THR A 31 -4.71 3.46 0.84
CA THR A 31 -4.22 3.22 -0.52
C THR A 31 -5.00 4.05 -1.55
N SER A 32 -6.33 3.99 -1.52
CA SER A 32 -7.19 4.75 -2.44
C SER A 32 -7.06 6.26 -2.25
N SER A 33 -7.10 6.74 -1.00
CA SER A 33 -7.04 8.19 -0.72
C SER A 33 -5.67 8.79 -1.04
N LEU A 34 -4.57 8.14 -0.60
CA LEU A 34 -3.22 8.61 -0.91
C LEU A 34 -2.97 8.59 -2.40
N GLY A 35 -3.30 7.49 -3.09
CA GLY A 35 -3.12 7.35 -4.53
C GLY A 35 -3.89 8.43 -5.32
N SER A 36 -5.14 8.66 -4.97
CA SER A 36 -5.96 9.70 -5.62
C SER A 36 -5.41 11.11 -5.38
N ILE A 37 -4.96 11.43 -4.16
CA ILE A 37 -4.37 12.75 -3.86
C ILE A 37 -3.04 12.94 -4.62
N LEU A 38 -2.20 11.91 -4.70
CA LEU A 38 -0.96 11.98 -5.48
C LEU A 38 -1.26 12.20 -6.96
N ALA A 39 -2.27 11.51 -7.52
CA ALA A 39 -2.72 11.71 -8.89
C ALA A 39 -3.26 13.14 -9.14
N GLN A 40 -4.07 13.68 -8.22
CA GLN A 40 -4.54 15.08 -8.27
C GLN A 40 -3.38 16.10 -8.21
N LYS A 41 -2.25 15.74 -7.60
CA LYS A 41 -1.01 16.54 -7.58
C LYS A 41 -0.17 16.38 -8.86
N GLY A 42 -0.64 15.62 -9.86
CA GLY A 42 0.00 15.43 -11.17
C GLY A 42 0.99 14.29 -11.25
N PHE A 43 1.14 13.46 -10.21
CA PHE A 43 1.96 12.25 -10.26
C PHE A 43 1.23 11.12 -11.00
N LYS A 44 1.96 10.32 -11.77
CA LYS A 44 1.43 9.08 -12.35
C LYS A 44 1.43 7.97 -11.30
N VAL A 45 0.26 7.47 -10.95
CA VAL A 45 0.05 6.52 -9.85
C VAL A 45 -0.56 5.23 -10.37
N LEU A 46 0.01 4.09 -9.95
CA LEU A 46 -0.56 2.77 -10.13
C LEU A 46 -0.96 2.21 -8.77
N LEU A 47 -2.22 1.84 -8.63
CA LEU A 47 -2.72 1.07 -7.50
C LEU A 47 -2.73 -0.41 -7.88
N ILE A 48 -2.35 -1.29 -6.97
CA ILE A 48 -2.44 -2.75 -7.19
C ILE A 48 -3.17 -3.35 -5.99
N ASP A 49 -4.33 -3.92 -6.24
CA ASP A 49 -5.12 -4.61 -5.22
C ASP A 49 -4.59 -6.04 -5.05
N LEU A 50 -4.12 -6.37 -3.86
CA LEU A 50 -3.59 -7.70 -3.50
C LEU A 50 -4.47 -8.44 -2.47
N ASP A 51 -5.65 -7.89 -2.17
CA ASP A 51 -6.62 -8.55 -1.29
C ASP A 51 -7.68 -9.26 -2.13
N ALA A 52 -7.89 -10.56 -1.90
CA ALA A 52 -8.95 -11.33 -2.56
C ALA A 52 -10.37 -10.81 -2.27
N GLN A 53 -10.55 -9.99 -1.23
CA GLN A 53 -11.82 -9.29 -1.01
C GLN A 53 -12.08 -8.19 -2.04
N ALA A 54 -11.07 -7.78 -2.81
CA ALA A 54 -11.15 -6.79 -3.88
C ALA A 54 -11.79 -5.45 -3.46
N ASN A 55 -11.57 -5.04 -2.20
CA ASN A 55 -12.19 -3.83 -1.66
C ASN A 55 -11.66 -2.55 -2.33
N LEU A 56 -10.37 -2.50 -2.68
CA LEU A 56 -9.80 -1.37 -3.41
C LEU A 56 -10.41 -1.30 -4.81
N THR A 57 -10.48 -2.43 -5.50
CA THR A 57 -11.06 -2.58 -6.83
C THR A 57 -12.51 -2.10 -6.85
N THR A 58 -13.36 -2.65 -5.98
CA THR A 58 -14.78 -2.30 -5.92
C THR A 58 -15.05 -0.87 -5.46
N SER A 59 -14.13 -0.27 -4.70
CA SER A 59 -14.27 1.13 -4.26
C SER A 59 -13.92 2.16 -5.35
N LEU A 60 -13.30 1.75 -6.45
CA LEU A 60 -12.82 2.67 -7.49
C LEU A 60 -13.32 2.31 -8.90
N THR A 61 -13.94 1.13 -9.06
CA THR A 61 -14.41 0.64 -10.37
C THR A 61 -15.85 0.13 -10.28
N PHE A 62 -16.63 0.31 -11.33
CA PHE A 62 -18.00 -0.21 -11.40
C PHE A 62 -18.04 -1.69 -11.83
N SER A 63 -17.10 -2.12 -12.68
CA SER A 63 -16.98 -3.51 -13.11
C SER A 63 -15.52 -3.81 -13.47
N VAL A 64 -15.17 -5.09 -13.39
CA VAL A 64 -13.88 -5.61 -13.88
C VAL A 64 -14.18 -6.68 -14.92
N ASP A 65 -14.02 -6.30 -16.18
CA ASP A 65 -14.16 -7.21 -17.30
C ASP A 65 -12.77 -7.65 -17.76
N GLY A 66 -12.41 -8.92 -17.55
CA GLY A 66 -11.13 -9.46 -18.01
C GLY A 66 -10.19 -9.93 -16.91
N ALA A 67 -8.89 -9.87 -17.20
CA ALA A 67 -7.85 -10.35 -16.30
C ALA A 67 -7.71 -9.44 -15.07
N THR A 68 -7.29 -10.06 -13.96
CA THR A 68 -6.98 -9.40 -12.69
C THR A 68 -5.53 -9.67 -12.29
N VAL A 69 -5.10 -9.18 -11.14
CA VAL A 69 -3.77 -9.48 -10.61
C VAL A 69 -3.54 -10.99 -10.46
N TYR A 70 -4.60 -11.78 -10.24
CA TYR A 70 -4.52 -13.23 -10.16
C TYR A 70 -3.98 -13.87 -11.45
N GLU A 71 -4.52 -13.48 -12.62
CA GLU A 71 -4.08 -14.01 -13.91
C GLU A 71 -2.61 -13.63 -14.19
N ALA A 72 -2.20 -12.44 -13.81
CA ALA A 72 -0.80 -12.02 -13.93
C ALA A 72 0.12 -12.82 -12.99
N MET A 73 -0.26 -12.96 -11.71
CA MET A 73 0.53 -13.70 -10.72
C MET A 73 0.67 -15.19 -11.07
N THR A 74 -0.37 -15.79 -11.66
CA THR A 74 -0.36 -17.22 -12.04
C THR A 74 0.16 -17.49 -13.46
N GLY A 75 0.62 -16.45 -14.16
CA GLY A 75 1.18 -16.57 -15.52
C GLY A 75 0.14 -16.76 -16.63
N LYS A 76 -1.16 -16.59 -16.32
CA LYS A 76 -2.26 -16.64 -17.29
C LYS A 76 -2.38 -15.33 -18.08
N ALA A 77 -1.82 -14.24 -17.54
CA ALA A 77 -1.58 -12.99 -18.26
C ALA A 77 -0.08 -12.69 -18.27
N GLU A 78 0.43 -12.18 -19.39
CA GLU A 78 1.86 -11.91 -19.55
C GLU A 78 2.34 -10.68 -18.81
N THR A 79 1.46 -9.71 -18.64
CA THR A 79 1.74 -8.41 -18.00
C THR A 79 0.62 -8.05 -17.02
N LEU A 80 0.83 -7.02 -16.22
CA LEU A 80 -0.19 -6.51 -15.30
C LEU A 80 -1.42 -5.98 -16.08
N PRO A 81 -2.64 -6.43 -15.76
CA PRO A 81 -3.89 -5.95 -16.37
C PRO A 81 -4.27 -4.59 -15.78
N VAL A 82 -3.83 -3.53 -16.41
CA VAL A 82 -4.03 -2.16 -15.93
C VAL A 82 -5.33 -1.58 -16.47
N ILE A 83 -6.16 -1.05 -15.57
CA ILE A 83 -7.36 -0.26 -15.87
C ILE A 83 -7.06 1.22 -15.61
N THR A 84 -7.41 2.07 -16.56
CA THR A 84 -7.28 3.54 -16.43
C THR A 84 -8.50 4.09 -15.70
N LEU A 85 -8.30 4.73 -14.54
CA LEU A 85 -9.34 5.44 -13.80
C LEU A 85 -9.42 6.92 -14.27
N ASN A 86 -8.26 7.54 -14.48
CA ASN A 86 -8.11 8.86 -15.10
C ASN A 86 -6.68 9.01 -15.66
N ASP A 87 -6.32 10.18 -16.19
CA ASP A 87 -5.03 10.43 -16.85
C ASP A 87 -3.80 10.17 -15.95
N HIS A 88 -3.97 10.22 -14.65
CA HIS A 88 -2.90 10.08 -13.66
C HIS A 88 -3.07 8.90 -12.70
N LEU A 89 -4.23 8.27 -12.65
CA LEU A 89 -4.54 7.19 -11.72
C LEU A 89 -4.97 5.93 -12.47
N HIS A 90 -4.23 4.85 -12.25
CA HIS A 90 -4.52 3.55 -12.82
C HIS A 90 -4.62 2.49 -11.73
N ILE A 91 -5.29 1.37 -12.01
CA ILE A 91 -5.43 0.26 -11.07
C ILE A 91 -5.19 -1.08 -11.76
N VAL A 92 -4.51 -2.00 -11.08
CA VAL A 92 -4.54 -3.43 -11.36
C VAL A 92 -5.57 -4.05 -10.41
N PRO A 93 -6.68 -4.56 -10.94
CA PRO A 93 -7.78 -5.04 -10.11
C PRO A 93 -7.50 -6.42 -9.51
N ALA A 94 -8.14 -6.70 -8.37
CA ALA A 94 -8.26 -8.03 -7.79
C ALA A 94 -9.66 -8.60 -7.99
N SER A 95 -9.80 -9.89 -7.68
CA SER A 95 -11.07 -10.59 -7.59
C SER A 95 -10.97 -11.71 -6.54
N LEU A 96 -12.10 -12.33 -6.18
CA LEU A 96 -12.14 -13.45 -5.25
C LEU A 96 -11.24 -14.62 -5.67
N THR A 97 -10.98 -14.78 -6.97
CA THR A 97 -10.07 -15.83 -7.48
C THR A 97 -8.65 -15.68 -6.97
N LEU A 98 -8.22 -14.47 -6.54
CA LEU A 98 -6.91 -14.27 -5.96
C LEU A 98 -6.67 -15.13 -4.70
N ALA A 99 -7.71 -15.55 -3.99
CA ALA A 99 -7.61 -16.48 -2.87
C ALA A 99 -7.01 -17.85 -3.28
N MET A 100 -7.10 -18.21 -4.56
CA MET A 100 -6.53 -19.46 -5.09
C MET A 100 -5.02 -19.35 -5.33
N ALA A 101 -4.48 -18.13 -5.43
CA ALA A 101 -3.08 -17.91 -5.79
C ALA A 101 -2.10 -18.52 -4.78
N ASP A 102 -2.40 -18.50 -3.49
CA ASP A 102 -1.53 -19.11 -2.45
C ASP A 102 -1.34 -20.61 -2.67
N VAL A 103 -2.40 -21.30 -3.10
CA VAL A 103 -2.36 -22.76 -3.38
C VAL A 103 -1.67 -23.01 -4.72
N GLU A 104 -2.05 -22.29 -5.78
CA GLU A 104 -1.53 -22.49 -7.14
C GLU A 104 -0.03 -22.19 -7.21
N LEU A 105 0.42 -21.17 -6.50
CA LEU A 105 1.83 -20.75 -6.47
C LEU A 105 2.65 -21.47 -5.39
N SER A 106 2.07 -22.39 -4.61
CA SER A 106 2.76 -23.05 -3.49
C SER A 106 4.06 -23.76 -3.90
N SER A 107 4.10 -24.33 -5.10
CA SER A 107 5.25 -25.03 -5.68
C SER A 107 6.04 -24.23 -6.71
N ALA A 108 5.65 -22.98 -6.99
CA ALA A 108 6.33 -22.15 -7.97
C ALA A 108 7.72 -21.73 -7.46
N ILE A 109 8.71 -21.78 -8.35
CA ILE A 109 10.08 -21.34 -8.04
C ILE A 109 10.09 -19.81 -7.94
N ALA A 110 10.79 -19.27 -6.93
CA ALA A 110 10.89 -17.83 -6.67
C ALA A 110 9.52 -17.13 -6.54
N ARG A 111 8.52 -17.84 -6.01
CA ARG A 111 7.14 -17.38 -5.87
C ARG A 111 6.99 -16.06 -5.09
N GLU A 112 7.96 -15.73 -4.25
CA GLU A 112 8.04 -14.49 -3.47
C GLU A 112 8.45 -13.26 -4.30
N ARG A 113 8.90 -13.46 -5.54
CA ARG A 113 9.40 -12.40 -6.45
C ARG A 113 8.50 -12.13 -7.65
N ILE A 114 7.45 -12.92 -7.82
CA ILE A 114 6.58 -12.86 -9.02
C ILE A 114 6.06 -11.43 -9.27
N LEU A 115 5.61 -10.73 -8.23
CA LEU A 115 5.11 -9.36 -8.38
C LEU A 115 6.21 -8.38 -8.79
N ALA A 116 7.41 -8.51 -8.22
CA ALA A 116 8.56 -7.68 -8.60
C ALA A 116 8.92 -7.89 -10.08
N ASP A 117 8.95 -9.13 -10.54
CA ASP A 117 9.25 -9.48 -11.93
C ASP A 117 8.15 -8.97 -12.88
N LEU A 118 6.88 -9.04 -12.47
CA LEU A 118 5.74 -8.48 -13.22
C LEU A 118 5.82 -6.96 -13.37
N LEU A 119 6.22 -6.23 -12.33
CA LEU A 119 6.41 -4.78 -12.40
C LEU A 119 7.46 -4.40 -13.43
N VAL A 120 8.58 -5.13 -13.48
CA VAL A 120 9.64 -4.92 -14.46
C VAL A 120 9.15 -5.29 -15.87
N LYS A 121 8.55 -6.47 -16.04
CA LYS A 121 8.03 -6.95 -17.32
C LYS A 121 6.97 -6.03 -17.91
N SER A 122 6.12 -5.45 -17.06
CA SER A 122 5.07 -4.49 -17.44
C SER A 122 5.59 -3.07 -17.63
N LYS A 123 6.90 -2.82 -17.42
CA LYS A 123 7.52 -1.49 -17.41
C LYS A 123 6.86 -0.51 -16.43
N ALA A 124 6.19 -1.03 -15.40
CA ALA A 124 5.48 -0.20 -14.43
C ALA A 124 6.45 0.70 -13.65
N VAL A 125 7.62 0.18 -13.29
CA VAL A 125 8.66 0.92 -12.56
C VAL A 125 9.23 2.13 -13.31
N GLU A 126 9.08 2.15 -14.64
CA GLU A 126 9.54 3.25 -15.50
C GLU A 126 8.39 4.23 -15.85
N SER A 127 7.15 3.74 -15.83
CA SER A 127 5.97 4.44 -16.33
C SER A 127 5.26 5.28 -15.26
N TYR A 128 5.42 4.89 -13.98
CA TYR A 128 4.74 5.54 -12.85
C TYR A 128 5.74 6.25 -11.93
N ASP A 129 5.27 7.27 -11.23
CA ASP A 129 6.03 7.94 -10.15
C ASP A 129 5.81 7.22 -8.82
N PHE A 130 4.59 6.71 -8.58
CA PHE A 130 4.22 5.94 -7.40
C PHE A 130 3.48 4.66 -7.77
N ILE A 131 3.80 3.56 -7.08
CA ILE A 131 3.06 2.29 -7.14
C ILE A 131 2.65 1.95 -5.71
N LEU A 132 1.36 1.79 -5.45
CA LEU A 132 0.83 1.47 -4.12
C LEU A 132 0.16 0.10 -4.13
N PHE A 133 0.57 -0.77 -3.23
CA PHE A 133 -0.07 -2.07 -3.00
C PHE A 133 -1.06 -1.99 -1.85
N ASP A 134 -2.31 -2.39 -2.06
CA ASP A 134 -3.26 -2.68 -0.98
C ASP A 134 -3.10 -4.14 -0.56
N CYS A 135 -2.48 -4.36 0.60
CA CYS A 135 -2.16 -5.70 1.07
C CYS A 135 -3.33 -6.33 1.84
N PRO A 136 -3.52 -7.67 1.75
CA PRO A 136 -4.50 -8.40 2.55
C PRO A 136 -4.19 -8.31 4.05
N PRO A 137 -5.16 -8.64 4.95
CA PRO A 137 -4.96 -8.67 6.39
C PRO A 137 -4.23 -9.95 6.85
N SER A 138 -3.16 -10.32 6.16
CA SER A 138 -2.35 -11.50 6.46
C SER A 138 -0.89 -11.24 6.09
N LEU A 139 0.04 -11.95 6.71
CA LEU A 139 1.45 -11.98 6.33
C LEU A 139 1.74 -13.23 5.45
N GLY A 140 0.86 -13.48 4.46
CA GLY A 140 0.95 -14.58 3.50
C GLY A 140 1.77 -14.23 2.25
N LEU A 141 1.62 -15.05 1.20
CA LEU A 141 2.41 -14.93 -0.04
C LEU A 141 2.17 -13.60 -0.76
N MET A 142 0.94 -13.07 -0.76
CA MET A 142 0.64 -11.78 -1.40
C MET A 142 1.37 -10.63 -0.69
N THR A 143 1.34 -10.58 0.66
CA THR A 143 2.09 -9.58 1.43
C THR A 143 3.60 -9.77 1.28
N LEU A 144 4.09 -11.02 1.19
CA LEU A 144 5.51 -11.31 0.93
C LEU A 144 5.94 -10.76 -0.43
N ASN A 145 5.14 -10.98 -1.47
CA ASN A 145 5.39 -10.40 -2.79
C ASN A 145 5.38 -8.86 -2.77
N ALA A 146 4.41 -8.26 -2.08
CA ALA A 146 4.34 -6.82 -1.92
C ALA A 146 5.61 -6.25 -1.26
N PHE A 147 6.07 -6.85 -0.15
CA PHE A 147 7.28 -6.39 0.56
C PHE A 147 8.56 -6.64 -0.25
N THR A 148 8.61 -7.76 -0.99
CA THR A 148 9.75 -8.08 -1.86
C THR A 148 9.87 -7.07 -3.01
N ALA A 149 8.75 -6.56 -3.52
CA ALA A 149 8.71 -5.57 -4.60
C ALA A 149 8.79 -4.11 -4.13
N SER A 150 8.60 -3.83 -2.83
CA SER A 150 8.48 -2.47 -2.30
C SER A 150 9.82 -1.89 -1.84
N THR A 151 9.94 -0.56 -1.95
CA THR A 151 10.95 0.21 -1.22
C THR A 151 10.43 0.59 0.16
N ASP A 152 9.15 0.92 0.26
CA ASP A 152 8.52 1.52 1.42
C ASP A 152 7.36 0.66 1.95
N ILE A 153 7.26 0.54 3.26
CA ILE A 153 6.14 -0.12 3.92
C ILE A 153 5.44 0.92 4.80
N LEU A 154 4.21 1.25 4.44
CA LEU A 154 3.33 2.13 5.19
C LEU A 154 2.37 1.29 6.04
N ILE A 155 2.32 1.56 7.34
CA ILE A 155 1.51 0.79 8.28
C ILE A 155 0.37 1.65 8.83
N PRO A 156 -0.86 1.56 8.28
CA PRO A 156 -2.05 2.11 8.93
C PRO A 156 -2.34 1.35 10.22
N LEU A 157 -2.60 2.08 11.30
CA LEU A 157 -2.76 1.51 12.65
C LEU A 157 -3.89 2.23 13.39
N VAL A 158 -4.82 1.48 13.98
CA VAL A 158 -5.83 2.04 14.89
C VAL A 158 -5.25 2.12 16.30
N ALA A 159 -5.44 3.26 16.97
CA ALA A 159 -5.01 3.46 18.35
C ALA A 159 -5.95 2.71 19.34
N GLU A 160 -5.84 1.39 19.35
CA GLU A 160 -6.57 0.46 20.22
C GLU A 160 -5.63 -0.24 21.22
N VAL A 161 -6.19 -0.99 22.15
CA VAL A 161 -5.41 -1.77 23.12
C VAL A 161 -4.54 -2.80 22.39
N LEU A 162 -3.22 -2.86 22.70
CA LEU A 162 -2.22 -3.78 22.14
C LEU A 162 -1.77 -3.50 20.69
N PRO A 163 -1.45 -2.27 20.28
CA PRO A 163 -0.95 -2.02 18.92
C PRO A 163 0.48 -2.58 18.74
N PHE A 164 1.29 -2.67 19.79
CA PHE A 164 2.70 -3.06 19.71
C PHE A 164 2.92 -4.51 19.26
N LYS A 165 2.06 -5.46 19.69
CA LYS A 165 2.20 -6.87 19.28
C LYS A 165 2.12 -7.03 17.76
N GLY A 166 1.20 -6.32 17.13
CA GLY A 166 1.06 -6.35 15.69
C GLY A 166 2.21 -5.68 14.94
N LEU A 167 2.72 -4.57 15.49
CA LEU A 167 3.89 -3.88 14.91
C LEU A 167 5.14 -4.76 15.01
N THR A 168 5.34 -5.49 16.12
CA THR A 168 6.45 -6.44 16.25
C THR A 168 6.39 -7.52 15.17
N MET A 169 5.22 -8.13 14.93
CA MET A 169 5.05 -9.14 13.88
C MET A 169 5.38 -8.60 12.49
N ILE A 170 4.92 -7.40 12.16
CA ILE A 170 5.22 -6.76 10.86
C ILE A 170 6.72 -6.47 10.77
N ASN A 171 7.33 -5.92 11.82
CA ASN A 171 8.75 -5.60 11.83
C ASN A 171 9.63 -6.84 11.67
N ASP A 172 9.28 -7.96 12.31
CA ASP A 172 10.00 -9.22 12.16
C ASP A 172 9.86 -9.78 10.73
N PHE A 173 8.66 -9.62 10.13
CA PHE A 173 8.43 -9.99 8.75
C PHE A 173 9.26 -9.12 7.78
N VAL A 174 9.34 -7.80 8.00
CA VAL A 174 10.19 -6.88 7.23
C VAL A 174 11.66 -7.28 7.35
N LYS A 175 12.16 -7.56 8.56
CA LYS A 175 13.54 -8.01 8.76
C LYS A 175 13.84 -9.32 8.01
N MET A 176 12.91 -10.26 7.98
CA MET A 176 13.05 -11.49 7.22
C MET A 176 13.14 -11.21 5.72
N VAL A 177 12.30 -10.31 5.19
CA VAL A 177 12.36 -9.86 3.78
C VAL A 177 13.68 -9.16 3.48
N GLN A 178 14.13 -8.24 4.33
CA GLN A 178 15.41 -7.53 4.18
C GLN A 178 16.59 -8.50 4.11
N ALA A 179 16.60 -9.49 4.97
CA ALA A 179 17.72 -10.44 5.06
C ALA A 179 17.85 -11.39 3.86
N ARG A 180 16.74 -11.65 3.12
CA ARG A 180 16.71 -12.74 2.14
C ARG A 180 16.24 -12.34 0.75
N LEU A 181 15.42 -11.32 0.61
CA LEU A 181 14.69 -11.02 -0.63
C LEU A 181 14.93 -9.60 -1.13
N ASN A 182 14.75 -8.60 -0.26
CA ASN A 182 14.85 -7.19 -0.62
C ASN A 182 15.49 -6.36 0.51
N PRO A 183 16.81 -6.13 0.48
CA PRO A 183 17.50 -5.35 1.53
C PRO A 183 17.02 -3.89 1.66
N GLN A 184 16.35 -3.36 0.65
CA GLN A 184 15.88 -1.97 0.64
C GLN A 184 14.51 -1.79 1.28
N ALA A 185 13.72 -2.86 1.44
CA ALA A 185 12.40 -2.78 2.06
C ALA A 185 12.51 -2.24 3.49
N HIS A 186 11.82 -1.17 3.81
CA HIS A 186 11.82 -0.60 5.16
C HIS A 186 10.46 -0.02 5.55
N VAL A 187 10.21 0.08 6.84
CA VAL A 187 9.00 0.76 7.35
C VAL A 187 9.21 2.26 7.22
N SER A 188 8.59 2.88 6.23
CA SER A 188 8.67 4.33 5.97
C SER A 188 7.76 5.14 6.88
N GLY A 189 6.76 4.51 7.51
CA GLY A 189 5.93 5.21 8.49
C GLY A 189 4.73 4.44 9.00
N ILE A 190 4.23 4.90 10.15
CA ILE A 190 3.02 4.41 10.80
C ILE A 190 2.00 5.53 10.80
N LEU A 191 0.84 5.30 10.17
CA LEU A 191 -0.26 6.24 10.09
C LEU A 191 -1.34 5.84 11.10
N ILE A 192 -1.59 6.68 12.10
CA ILE A 192 -2.70 6.47 13.03
C ILE A 192 -4.01 6.79 12.31
N THR A 193 -4.90 5.79 12.26
CA THR A 193 -6.21 5.87 11.60
C THR A 193 -7.35 5.72 12.60
N ARG A 194 -8.58 6.08 12.19
CA ARG A 194 -9.80 5.99 13.01
C ARG A 194 -9.62 6.62 14.39
N TRP A 195 -8.83 7.68 14.46
CA TRP A 195 -8.51 8.34 15.72
C TRP A 195 -9.74 9.07 16.30
N GLU A 196 -9.98 8.87 17.57
CA GLU A 196 -11.02 9.55 18.34
C GLU A 196 -10.39 10.30 19.52
N ALA A 197 -10.95 11.44 19.91
CA ALA A 197 -10.44 12.27 21.00
C ALA A 197 -10.77 11.67 22.39
N SER A 198 -10.37 10.42 22.63
CA SER A 198 -10.51 9.74 23.93
C SER A 198 -9.20 9.75 24.74
N ASN A 199 -9.28 9.53 26.06
CA ASN A 199 -8.09 9.37 26.89
C ASN A 199 -7.26 8.16 26.46
N LEU A 200 -7.93 7.08 26.06
CA LEU A 200 -7.28 5.87 25.56
C LEU A 200 -6.47 6.16 24.31
N SER A 201 -7.09 6.77 23.27
CA SER A 201 -6.40 7.08 22.02
C SER A 201 -5.22 8.03 22.23
N ARG A 202 -5.37 9.03 23.10
CA ARG A 202 -4.27 9.96 23.44
C ARG A 202 -3.13 9.24 24.15
N GLY A 203 -3.42 8.35 25.09
CA GLY A 203 -2.40 7.56 25.79
C GLY A 203 -1.64 6.63 24.85
N ILE A 204 -2.35 5.93 23.95
CA ILE A 204 -1.74 5.03 22.98
C ILE A 204 -0.89 5.83 21.96
N GLU A 205 -1.40 6.93 21.43
CA GLU A 205 -0.66 7.81 20.52
C GLU A 205 0.64 8.29 21.18
N LYS A 206 0.59 8.74 22.44
CA LYS A 206 1.76 9.17 23.20
C LYS A 206 2.79 8.03 23.30
N ASN A 207 2.38 6.85 23.72
CA ASN A 207 3.26 5.70 23.87
C ASN A 207 3.89 5.27 22.52
N LEU A 208 3.12 5.32 21.42
CA LEU A 208 3.63 5.03 20.08
C LEU A 208 4.72 6.03 19.68
N ARG A 209 4.48 7.33 19.90
CA ARG A 209 5.46 8.38 19.57
C ARG A 209 6.70 8.32 20.45
N GLU A 210 6.56 7.99 21.74
CA GLU A 210 7.70 7.79 22.65
C GLU A 210 8.57 6.60 22.24
N ALA A 211 7.94 5.51 21.78
CA ALA A 211 8.65 4.28 21.41
C ALA A 211 9.24 4.32 19.99
N LEU A 212 8.62 4.99 19.04
CA LEU A 212 8.91 4.88 17.60
C LEU A 212 9.29 6.22 16.96
N GLY A 213 9.22 7.32 17.73
CA GLY A 213 9.67 8.64 17.29
C GLY A 213 9.05 9.10 15.97
N ASP A 214 9.90 9.57 15.08
CA ASP A 214 9.51 10.13 13.79
C ASP A 214 8.97 9.08 12.80
N THR A 215 9.09 7.78 13.09
CA THR A 215 8.43 6.74 12.28
C THR A 215 6.90 6.89 12.30
N VAL A 216 6.32 7.45 13.37
CA VAL A 216 4.89 7.74 13.44
C VAL A 216 4.60 9.07 12.75
N PHE A 217 3.72 9.08 11.74
CA PHE A 217 3.30 10.32 11.10
C PHE A 217 2.66 11.27 12.10
N ARG A 218 2.95 12.58 11.97
CA ARG A 218 2.32 13.63 12.82
C ARG A 218 0.83 13.71 12.54
N THR A 219 0.47 13.60 11.26
CA THR A 219 -0.92 13.52 10.80
C THR A 219 -1.55 12.22 11.28
N LYS A 220 -2.81 12.30 11.63
CA LYS A 220 -3.67 11.17 11.98
C LYS A 220 -5.01 11.31 11.29
N ILE A 221 -5.61 10.19 10.92
CA ILE A 221 -6.90 10.14 10.25
C ILE A 221 -7.98 9.96 11.31
N ARG A 222 -8.81 10.98 11.48
CA ARG A 222 -9.94 10.93 12.42
C ARG A 222 -11.00 9.94 11.93
N LYS A 223 -11.69 9.31 12.89
CA LYS A 223 -12.87 8.52 12.56
C LYS A 223 -13.91 9.42 11.88
N ASN A 224 -14.35 9.01 10.68
CA ASN A 224 -15.27 9.77 9.86
C ASN A 224 -16.15 8.80 9.06
N VAL A 225 -17.47 8.97 9.16
CA VAL A 225 -18.45 8.12 8.47
C VAL A 225 -18.32 8.24 6.96
N ARG A 226 -17.95 9.42 6.43
CA ARG A 226 -17.77 9.65 4.99
C ARG A 226 -16.71 8.73 4.36
N LEU A 227 -15.70 8.32 5.15
CA LEU A 227 -14.70 7.35 4.70
C LEU A 227 -15.27 5.94 4.48
N ALA A 228 -16.37 5.61 5.15
CA ALA A 228 -17.06 4.33 4.97
C ALA A 228 -18.15 4.42 3.88
N GLU A 229 -18.70 5.61 3.62
CA GLU A 229 -19.71 5.85 2.60
C GLU A 229 -19.11 5.95 1.19
N ALA A 230 -17.96 6.62 1.04
CA ALA A 230 -17.33 6.86 -0.26
C ALA A 230 -17.17 5.58 -1.13
N PRO A 231 -16.74 4.42 -0.62
CA PRO A 231 -16.67 3.19 -1.39
C PRO A 231 -18.01 2.70 -1.93
N LEU A 232 -19.14 3.02 -1.28
CA LEU A 232 -20.48 2.63 -1.74
C LEU A 232 -20.88 3.38 -3.02
N GLU A 233 -20.24 4.51 -3.27
CA GLU A 233 -20.43 5.34 -4.48
C GLU A 233 -19.30 5.14 -5.50
N ASN A 234 -18.49 4.08 -5.34
CA ASN A 234 -17.29 3.81 -6.16
C ASN A 234 -16.36 5.04 -6.26
N ALA A 235 -16.18 5.74 -5.16
CA ALA A 235 -15.40 6.97 -5.08
C ALA A 235 -14.38 6.92 -3.94
N ASN A 236 -13.25 7.61 -4.11
CA ASN A 236 -12.38 7.92 -3.00
C ASN A 236 -12.93 9.12 -2.20
N ILE A 237 -12.41 9.34 -0.99
CA ILE A 237 -12.93 10.38 -0.09
C ILE A 237 -12.77 11.81 -0.63
N VAL A 238 -11.72 12.08 -1.40
CA VAL A 238 -11.46 13.45 -1.90
C VAL A 238 -12.36 13.82 -3.06
N ASP A 239 -12.89 12.85 -3.79
CA ASP A 239 -13.90 13.04 -4.83
C ASP A 239 -15.31 13.00 -4.23
N TYR A 240 -15.57 12.13 -3.26
CA TYR A 240 -16.88 11.97 -2.62
C TYR A 240 -17.25 13.15 -1.73
N ASP A 241 -16.38 13.54 -0.79
CA ASP A 241 -16.61 14.68 0.10
C ASP A 241 -15.30 15.41 0.42
N PRO A 242 -14.82 16.30 -0.49
CA PRO A 242 -13.56 17.01 -0.34
C PRO A 242 -13.50 17.95 0.87
N ARG A 243 -14.65 18.30 1.47
CA ARG A 243 -14.73 19.16 2.65
C ARG A 243 -14.77 18.39 3.96
N SER A 244 -14.93 17.06 3.91
CA SER A 244 -14.96 16.21 5.10
C SER A 244 -13.65 16.27 5.87
N ASN A 245 -13.71 15.95 7.15
CA ASN A 245 -12.50 15.78 7.97
C ASN A 245 -11.61 14.66 7.42
N GLY A 246 -12.21 13.59 6.88
CA GLY A 246 -11.47 12.48 6.28
C GLY A 246 -10.63 12.93 5.07
N ALA A 247 -11.21 13.70 4.15
CA ALA A 247 -10.49 14.25 3.00
C ALA A 247 -9.35 15.18 3.43
N LYS A 248 -9.62 16.11 4.35
CA LYS A 248 -8.61 17.04 4.89
C LYS A 248 -7.45 16.32 5.58
N ASP A 249 -7.75 15.29 6.37
CA ASP A 249 -6.74 14.52 7.08
C ASP A 249 -5.85 13.75 6.08
N TYR A 250 -6.43 13.12 5.04
CA TYR A 250 -5.64 12.47 4.00
C TYR A 250 -4.86 13.45 3.11
N GLN A 251 -5.37 14.65 2.86
CA GLN A 251 -4.60 15.71 2.17
C GLN A 251 -3.37 16.11 3.00
N SER A 252 -3.55 16.37 4.30
CA SER A 252 -2.44 16.69 5.21
C SER A 252 -1.44 15.53 5.32
N PHE A 253 -1.94 14.28 5.35
CA PHE A 253 -1.09 13.10 5.33
C PHE A 253 -0.26 13.00 4.05
N ALA A 254 -0.87 13.20 2.88
CA ALA A 254 -0.16 13.16 1.60
C ALA A 254 0.95 14.23 1.51
N GLU A 255 0.73 15.41 2.08
CA GLU A 255 1.74 16.47 2.15
C GLU A 255 2.91 16.07 3.07
N GLU A 256 2.62 15.52 4.25
CA GLU A 256 3.64 15.01 5.16
C GLU A 256 4.41 13.84 4.54
N PHE A 257 3.72 12.91 3.89
CA PHE A 257 4.31 11.79 3.17
C PHE A 257 5.28 12.26 2.09
N LEU A 258 4.86 13.16 1.21
CA LEU A 258 5.74 13.73 0.17
C LEU A 258 6.92 14.51 0.76
N GLY A 259 6.72 15.18 1.89
CA GLY A 259 7.81 15.87 2.60
C GLY A 259 8.89 14.91 3.07
N ARG A 260 8.51 13.76 3.64
CA ARG A 260 9.46 12.72 4.06
C ARG A 260 10.20 12.10 2.88
N MET A 261 9.50 11.77 1.79
CA MET A 261 10.11 11.21 0.57
C MET A 261 11.20 12.14 -0.03
N ARG A 262 11.00 13.47 0.02
CA ARG A 262 11.97 14.45 -0.47
C ARG A 262 13.23 14.52 0.40
N LEU A 263 13.09 14.36 1.69
CA LEU A 263 14.23 14.36 2.63
C LEU A 263 15.10 13.12 2.42
N GLU A 264 14.50 11.94 2.31
CA GLU A 264 15.23 10.69 2.02
C GLU A 264 15.97 10.75 0.67
N GLY A 265 15.35 11.34 -0.36
CA GLY A 265 16.00 11.52 -1.66
C GLY A 265 17.21 12.46 -1.65
N LYS A 266 17.30 13.40 -0.68
CA LYS A 266 18.46 14.27 -0.50
C LYS A 266 19.63 13.59 0.26
N GLU A 267 19.31 12.70 1.19
CA GLU A 267 20.32 11.92 1.92
C GLU A 267 20.96 10.84 1.05
N ALA A 268 20.22 10.26 0.11
CA ALA A 268 20.75 9.28 -0.84
C ALA A 268 21.62 9.88 -1.96
N ALA A 269 21.63 11.23 -2.10
CA ALA A 269 22.40 11.97 -3.11
C ALA A 269 23.69 12.61 -2.56
N LEU A 270 23.99 12.41 -1.26
CA LEU A 270 25.24 12.80 -0.59
C LEU A 270 26.10 11.58 -0.28
#